data_a1bc63289cf8e4665f41568b9ff5a4d8
#
_entry.id   a1bc63289cf8e4665f41568b9ff5a4d8
#
_cell.length_a   1.000
_cell.length_b   1.000
_cell.length_c   1.000
_cell.angle_alpha   90.00
_cell.angle_beta   90.00
_cell.angle_gamma   90.00
#
_symmetry.space_group_name_H-M   'P 1'
#
loop_
_entity.id
_entity.type
_entity.pdbx_description
1 polymer ?
#
loop_
_entity_poly.entity_id
_entity_poly.type
_entity_poly.pdbx_seq_one_letter_code
_entity_poly.pdbx_strand_id
1 'polypeptide(L)'
;MQSVYTEDTIQAYLQEIKKIDVVQNLHDMTWAFCLSTELWEKFKDFPVTVCFDQMRKVKYFAGDNCSLSKEVDDLPEKQGGIYIYSIENNFLPLGSYIMYVGRAEKTETHNLKVRAKSHYNNYRRHEENERLERVFDYWKPYVYISYLPIEENDVIDLVEQQLIMALTPPCNKAYPSPQVRRKLSAFQYS
;
A
#
# COMPACT_ATOMS: atom_id res chain seq x y z
N MET A 1 -11.49 30.64 19.35
CA MET A 1 -10.14 30.16 19.06
C MET A 1 -9.46 31.17 18.16
N GLN A 2 -8.54 31.96 18.69
CA GLN A 2 -7.74 32.87 17.87
C GLN A 2 -6.70 32.05 17.09
N SER A 3 -6.55 32.37 15.81
CA SER A 3 -5.52 31.77 14.93
C SER A 3 -4.14 31.95 15.56
N VAL A 4 -3.44 30.85 15.79
CA VAL A 4 -2.08 30.81 16.37
C VAL A 4 -1.02 31.24 15.35
N TYR A 5 -1.40 31.47 14.08
CA TYR A 5 -0.47 31.78 13.00
C TYR A 5 -0.51 33.27 12.69
N THR A 6 0.63 33.92 12.80
CA THR A 6 0.83 35.30 12.32
C THR A 6 0.96 35.30 10.79
N GLU A 7 0.66 36.43 10.18
CA GLU A 7 0.78 36.60 8.72
C GLU A 7 2.22 36.32 8.24
N ASP A 8 3.22 36.67 9.02
CA ASP A 8 4.64 36.40 8.75
C ASP A 8 4.93 34.88 8.73
N THR A 9 4.32 34.11 9.62
CA THR A 9 4.49 32.64 9.66
C THR A 9 3.88 31.98 8.43
N ILE A 10 2.72 32.47 7.97
CA ILE A 10 2.06 31.99 6.76
C ILE A 10 2.91 32.33 5.51
N GLN A 11 3.44 33.55 5.43
CA GLN A 11 4.28 33.99 4.31
C GLN A 11 5.59 33.22 4.24
N ALA A 12 6.24 32.96 5.38
CA ALA A 12 7.44 32.12 5.44
C ALA A 12 7.18 30.70 4.94
N TYR A 13 6.09 30.09 5.38
CA TYR A 13 5.66 28.77 4.92
C TYR A 13 5.37 28.72 3.41
N LEU A 14 4.67 29.71 2.88
CA LEU A 14 4.41 29.82 1.44
C LEU A 14 5.67 30.00 0.61
N GLN A 15 6.69 30.69 1.15
CA GLN A 15 7.98 30.79 0.49
C GLN A 15 8.78 29.50 0.49
N GLU A 16 8.68 28.70 1.55
CA GLU A 16 9.29 27.36 1.59
C GLU A 16 8.63 26.40 0.59
N ILE A 17 7.30 26.40 0.50
CA ILE A 17 6.58 25.60 -0.50
C ILE A 17 7.00 25.98 -1.93
N LYS A 18 7.21 27.27 -2.22
CA LYS A 18 7.67 27.71 -3.54
C LYS A 18 9.08 27.24 -3.92
N LYS A 19 9.90 26.85 -2.95
CA LYS A 19 11.24 26.29 -3.20
C LYS A 19 11.22 24.80 -3.53
N ILE A 20 10.10 24.12 -3.27
CA ILE A 20 9.95 22.72 -3.63
C ILE A 20 9.80 22.64 -5.16
N ASP A 21 10.69 21.91 -5.80
CA ASP A 21 10.54 21.61 -7.23
C ASP A 21 9.36 20.62 -7.41
N VAL A 22 8.17 21.20 -7.45
CA VAL A 22 6.91 20.45 -7.53
C VAL A 22 6.86 19.63 -8.83
N VAL A 23 7.49 20.13 -9.90
CA VAL A 23 7.45 19.46 -11.21
C VAL A 23 8.25 18.17 -11.20
N GLN A 24 9.46 18.20 -10.68
CA GLN A 24 10.32 17.03 -10.57
C GLN A 24 9.70 16.01 -9.60
N ASN A 25 9.22 16.46 -8.44
CA ASN A 25 8.57 15.59 -7.47
C ASN A 25 7.26 15.01 -7.97
N LEU A 26 6.46 15.76 -8.73
CA LEU A 26 5.23 15.24 -9.36
C LEU A 26 5.53 14.13 -10.36
N HIS A 27 6.60 14.26 -11.14
CA HIS A 27 6.97 13.23 -12.12
C HIS A 27 7.33 11.90 -11.45
N ASP A 28 8.03 11.96 -10.33
CA ASP A 28 8.41 10.76 -9.57
C ASP A 28 7.26 10.17 -8.74
N MET A 29 6.20 10.95 -8.48
CA MET A 29 5.09 10.59 -7.60
C MET A 29 3.75 10.42 -8.33
N THR A 30 3.73 10.45 -9.65
CA THR A 30 2.49 10.22 -10.41
C THR A 30 2.12 8.74 -10.42
N TRP A 31 0.96 8.44 -9.82
CA TRP A 31 0.36 7.11 -9.79
C TRP A 31 -1.01 7.13 -10.46
N ALA A 32 -1.24 6.19 -11.38
CA ALA A 32 -2.54 6.01 -12.00
C ALA A 32 -3.39 5.05 -11.18
N PHE A 33 -4.52 5.53 -10.66
CA PHE A 33 -5.56 4.72 -10.03
C PHE A 33 -6.70 4.52 -11.00
N CYS A 34 -7.06 3.27 -11.26
CA CYS A 34 -8.21 2.93 -12.08
C CYS A 34 -9.36 2.50 -11.16
N LEU A 35 -10.39 3.34 -11.06
CA LEU A 35 -11.57 3.06 -10.25
C LEU A 35 -12.69 2.54 -11.14
N SER A 36 -13.33 1.45 -10.76
CA SER A 36 -14.44 0.84 -11.47
C SER A 36 -15.54 0.41 -10.51
N THR A 37 -16.69 1.06 -10.62
CA THR A 37 -17.87 0.69 -9.82
C THR A 37 -18.33 -0.74 -10.12
N GLU A 38 -18.22 -1.18 -11.39
CA GLU A 38 -18.58 -2.55 -11.77
C GLU A 38 -17.71 -3.59 -11.05
N LEU A 39 -16.40 -3.34 -10.94
CA LEU A 39 -15.48 -4.24 -10.21
C LEU A 39 -15.77 -4.26 -8.71
N TRP A 40 -16.15 -3.12 -8.15
CA TRP A 40 -16.51 -3.03 -6.73
C TRP A 40 -17.81 -3.74 -6.42
N GLU A 41 -18.85 -3.62 -7.28
CA GLU A 41 -20.09 -4.37 -7.11
C GLU A 41 -19.85 -5.89 -7.20
N LYS A 42 -19.07 -6.34 -8.18
CA LYS A 42 -18.66 -7.75 -8.27
C LYS A 42 -17.92 -8.25 -7.04
N PHE A 43 -17.12 -7.40 -6.40
CA PHE A 43 -16.43 -7.74 -5.17
C PHE A 43 -17.39 -7.89 -3.99
N LYS A 44 -18.44 -7.07 -3.90
CA LYS A 44 -19.47 -7.20 -2.85
C LYS A 44 -20.21 -8.53 -2.93
N ASP A 45 -20.45 -9.01 -4.14
CA ASP A 45 -21.13 -10.29 -4.40
C ASP A 45 -20.19 -11.50 -4.28
N PHE A 46 -18.96 -11.28 -3.86
CA PHE A 46 -17.96 -12.33 -3.78
C PHE A 46 -18.32 -13.37 -2.70
N PRO A 47 -18.33 -14.69 -3.04
CA PRO A 47 -18.93 -15.71 -2.18
C PRO A 47 -18.11 -16.05 -0.92
N VAL A 48 -16.91 -15.52 -0.78
CA VAL A 48 -16.05 -15.78 0.39
C VAL A 48 -16.27 -14.71 1.43
N THR A 49 -16.80 -15.12 2.57
CA THR A 49 -17.02 -14.22 3.71
C THR A 49 -15.69 -13.99 4.45
N VAL A 50 -15.02 -12.91 4.14
CA VAL A 50 -13.84 -12.45 4.86
C VAL A 50 -14.23 -11.20 5.65
N CYS A 51 -13.99 -11.21 6.96
CA CYS A 51 -14.33 -10.07 7.81
C CYS A 51 -13.18 -9.05 7.76
N PHE A 52 -13.27 -8.07 6.86
CA PHE A 52 -12.27 -7.01 6.73
C PHE A 52 -12.20 -6.08 7.95
N ASP A 53 -13.21 -6.04 8.79
CA ASP A 53 -13.19 -5.29 10.06
C ASP A 53 -12.15 -5.82 11.04
N GLN A 54 -11.68 -7.05 10.85
CA GLN A 54 -10.60 -7.66 11.62
C GLN A 54 -9.20 -7.32 11.08
N MET A 55 -9.11 -6.59 9.98
CA MET A 55 -7.83 -6.17 9.43
C MET A 55 -7.09 -5.27 10.43
N ARG A 56 -5.85 -5.64 10.74
CA ARG A 56 -4.98 -4.87 11.60
C ARG A 56 -4.00 -4.08 10.76
N LYS A 57 -3.55 -2.95 11.29
CA LYS A 57 -2.63 -2.05 10.59
C LYS A 57 -1.50 -1.66 11.52
N VAL A 58 -0.28 -1.68 11.00
CA VAL A 58 0.93 -1.27 11.70
C VAL A 58 1.80 -0.41 10.80
N LYS A 59 2.65 0.41 11.40
CA LYS A 59 3.63 1.20 10.67
C LYS A 59 4.73 0.28 10.12
N TYR A 60 5.11 0.47 8.84
CA TYR A 60 6.07 -0.43 8.21
C TYR A 60 7.52 -0.02 8.46
N PHE A 61 7.85 1.26 8.42
CA PHE A 61 9.18 1.78 8.71
C PHE A 61 9.22 2.52 10.05
N ALA A 62 10.35 2.43 10.76
CA ALA A 62 10.61 3.13 12.00
C ALA A 62 11.21 4.51 11.72
N GLY A 63 10.38 5.56 11.75
CA GLY A 63 10.84 6.95 11.63
C GLY A 63 11.69 7.19 10.37
N ASP A 64 12.70 8.06 10.50
CA ASP A 64 13.53 8.52 9.38
C ASP A 64 14.68 7.55 9.04
N ASN A 65 14.92 6.53 9.86
CA ASN A 65 16.12 5.69 9.77
C ASN A 65 16.03 4.53 8.77
N CYS A 66 15.01 4.48 7.94
CA CYS A 66 14.83 3.40 6.93
C CYS A 66 14.85 1.98 7.51
N SER A 67 14.80 1.82 8.83
CA SER A 67 14.73 0.52 9.48
C SER A 67 13.29 0.01 9.50
N LEU A 68 13.14 -1.30 9.53
CA LEU A 68 11.83 -1.91 9.71
C LEU A 68 11.25 -1.53 11.09
N SER A 69 9.96 -1.20 11.14
CA SER A 69 9.29 -0.91 12.41
C SER A 69 9.22 -2.16 13.29
N LYS A 70 9.38 -1.97 14.60
CA LYS A 70 9.16 -3.05 15.58
C LYS A 70 7.71 -3.57 15.57
N GLU A 71 6.76 -2.74 15.16
CA GLU A 71 5.35 -3.14 15.02
C GLU A 71 5.15 -4.28 14.01
N VAL A 72 6.08 -4.46 13.05
CA VAL A 72 6.07 -5.59 12.11
C VAL A 72 6.32 -6.92 12.84
N ASP A 73 6.93 -6.89 14.03
CA ASP A 73 7.10 -8.09 14.84
C ASP A 73 5.79 -8.59 15.46
N ASP A 74 4.76 -7.76 15.49
CA ASP A 74 3.42 -8.13 15.94
C ASP A 74 2.61 -8.91 14.89
N LEU A 75 3.11 -9.00 13.64
CA LEU A 75 2.47 -9.81 12.62
C LEU A 75 2.55 -11.31 12.98
N PRO A 76 1.49 -12.09 12.66
CA PRO A 76 1.43 -13.51 13.00
C PRO A 76 2.57 -14.32 12.36
N GLU A 77 3.22 -15.17 13.17
CA GLU A 77 4.33 -16.03 12.71
C GLU A 77 3.88 -17.37 12.13
N LYS A 78 2.62 -17.75 12.34
CA LYS A 78 2.11 -19.08 11.91
C LYS A 78 0.85 -19.00 11.09
N GLN A 79 0.49 -17.81 10.62
CA GLN A 79 -0.72 -17.57 9.84
C GLN A 79 -0.38 -17.02 8.47
N GLY A 80 -1.06 -17.55 7.46
CA GLY A 80 -1.14 -16.94 6.15
C GLY A 80 -2.16 -15.80 6.13
N GLY A 81 -2.38 -15.20 4.99
CA GLY A 81 -3.39 -14.18 4.81
C GLY A 81 -3.06 -13.14 3.75
N ILE A 82 -3.84 -12.09 3.77
CA ILE A 82 -3.69 -10.94 2.88
C ILE A 82 -2.97 -9.81 3.61
N TYR A 83 -2.15 -9.08 2.87
CA TYR A 83 -1.57 -7.82 3.34
C TYR A 83 -1.67 -6.75 2.27
N ILE A 84 -1.74 -5.49 2.74
CA ILE A 84 -1.91 -4.31 1.89
C ILE A 84 -0.88 -3.27 2.33
N TYR A 85 -0.06 -2.79 1.39
CA TYR A 85 0.73 -1.60 1.64
C TYR A 85 -0.05 -0.37 1.24
N SER A 86 -0.12 0.60 2.15
CA SER A 86 -0.76 1.89 1.94
C SER A 86 0.17 3.05 2.30
N ILE A 87 -0.05 4.18 1.63
CA ILE A 87 0.48 5.47 2.04
C ILE A 87 -0.64 6.20 2.79
N GLU A 88 -0.36 6.63 4.02
CA GLU A 88 -1.33 7.32 4.83
C GLU A 88 -0.84 8.72 5.19
N ASN A 89 -1.67 9.71 4.91
CA ASN A 89 -1.40 11.02 5.42
C ASN A 89 -1.96 11.13 6.85
N ASN A 90 -1.10 11.53 7.81
CA ASN A 90 -1.46 11.61 9.22
C ASN A 90 -2.17 12.92 9.59
N PHE A 91 -2.41 13.80 8.62
CA PHE A 91 -3.01 15.12 8.83
C PHE A 91 -4.48 15.20 8.41
N LEU A 92 -4.98 14.22 7.63
CA LEU A 92 -6.39 14.09 7.30
C LEU A 92 -6.93 12.73 7.76
N PRO A 93 -8.12 12.65 8.36
CA PRO A 93 -8.68 11.40 8.86
C PRO A 93 -9.06 10.40 7.75
N LEU A 94 -8.99 10.77 6.47
CA LEU A 94 -9.46 10.00 5.33
C LEU A 94 -8.38 9.78 4.25
N GLY A 95 -7.11 9.95 4.57
CA GLY A 95 -6.04 9.93 3.55
C GLY A 95 -5.26 8.62 3.49
N SER A 96 -5.87 7.53 3.00
CA SER A 96 -5.17 6.28 2.75
C SER A 96 -5.18 5.94 1.26
N TYR A 97 -3.98 5.71 0.69
CA TYR A 97 -3.81 5.30 -0.70
C TYR A 97 -3.29 3.86 -0.73
N ILE A 98 -4.11 2.93 -1.22
CA ILE A 98 -3.72 1.53 -1.37
C ILE A 98 -2.76 1.42 -2.54
N MET A 99 -1.51 1.03 -2.26
CA MET A 99 -0.45 0.95 -3.25
C MET A 99 -0.22 -0.47 -3.75
N TYR A 100 -0.35 -1.47 -2.89
CA TYR A 100 -0.07 -2.86 -3.22
C TYR A 100 -0.93 -3.80 -2.38
N VAL A 101 -1.45 -4.85 -3.00
CA VAL A 101 -2.10 -5.99 -2.35
C VAL A 101 -1.27 -7.23 -2.60
N GLY A 102 -1.02 -7.99 -1.56
CA GLY A 102 -0.30 -9.24 -1.65
C GLY A 102 -0.81 -10.29 -0.67
N ARG A 103 -0.29 -11.49 -0.81
CA ARG A 103 -0.62 -12.63 0.03
C ARG A 103 0.60 -13.26 0.67
N ALA A 104 0.39 -13.93 1.77
CA ALA A 104 1.32 -14.85 2.39
C ALA A 104 0.63 -16.20 2.57
N GLU A 105 1.14 -17.24 1.93
CA GLU A 105 0.64 -18.60 2.14
C GLU A 105 1.03 -19.08 3.55
N LYS A 106 0.17 -19.90 4.14
CA LYS A 106 0.44 -20.57 5.39
C LYS A 106 1.20 -21.86 5.11
N THR A 107 2.51 -21.85 5.35
CA THR A 107 3.38 -23.03 5.28
C THR A 107 4.31 -23.06 6.49
N GLU A 108 5.15 -24.07 6.61
CA GLU A 108 6.15 -24.15 7.70
C GLU A 108 7.15 -22.99 7.65
N THR A 109 7.48 -22.50 6.45
CA THR A 109 8.51 -21.48 6.23
C THR A 109 7.96 -20.13 5.78
N HIS A 110 6.67 -20.04 5.42
CA HIS A 110 6.04 -18.82 4.93
C HIS A 110 4.82 -18.45 5.77
N ASN A 111 4.70 -17.19 6.08
CA ASN A 111 3.61 -16.59 6.84
C ASN A 111 3.62 -15.07 6.65
N LEU A 112 2.63 -14.36 7.20
CA LEU A 112 2.50 -12.91 7.08
C LEU A 112 3.75 -12.17 7.55
N LYS A 113 4.33 -12.53 8.71
CA LYS A 113 5.52 -11.87 9.26
C LYS A 113 6.76 -12.10 8.38
N VAL A 114 6.99 -13.34 7.96
CA VAL A 114 8.09 -13.69 7.07
C VAL A 114 7.97 -12.93 5.75
N ARG A 115 6.76 -12.84 5.20
CA ARG A 115 6.52 -12.13 3.94
C ARG A 115 6.78 -10.63 4.06
N ALA A 116 6.30 -9.99 5.12
CA ALA A 116 6.58 -8.58 5.39
C ALA A 116 8.09 -8.30 5.52
N LYS A 117 8.82 -9.15 6.26
CA LYS A 117 10.29 -9.04 6.39
C LYS A 117 11.02 -9.32 5.07
N SER A 118 10.49 -10.21 4.23
CA SER A 118 11.06 -10.49 2.91
C SER A 118 11.01 -9.27 2.00
N HIS A 119 9.90 -8.52 1.96
CA HIS A 119 9.81 -7.27 1.23
C HIS A 119 10.85 -6.23 1.70
N TYR A 120 11.04 -6.10 3.01
CA TYR A 120 12.06 -5.21 3.54
C TYR A 120 13.48 -5.66 3.14
N ASN A 121 13.78 -6.95 3.20
CA ASN A 121 15.09 -7.48 2.81
C ASN A 121 15.35 -7.30 1.31
N ASN A 122 14.34 -7.55 0.47
CA ASN A 122 14.42 -7.32 -0.97
C ASN A 122 14.64 -5.84 -1.28
N TYR A 123 13.91 -4.95 -0.60
CA TYR A 123 14.12 -3.50 -0.70
C TYR A 123 15.56 -3.11 -0.35
N ARG A 124 16.11 -3.64 0.74
CA ARG A 124 17.51 -3.39 1.14
C ARG A 124 18.55 -3.87 0.14
N ARG A 125 18.21 -4.83 -0.70
CA ARG A 125 19.07 -5.40 -1.74
C ARG A 125 18.79 -4.84 -3.13
N HIS A 126 17.82 -3.94 -3.28
CA HIS A 126 17.33 -3.47 -4.58
C HIS A 126 16.80 -4.60 -5.48
N GLU A 127 16.16 -5.60 -4.86
CA GLU A 127 15.54 -6.76 -5.51
C GLU A 127 14.01 -6.70 -5.43
N GLU A 128 13.45 -5.63 -4.86
CA GLU A 128 12.02 -5.48 -4.71
C GLU A 128 11.36 -5.07 -6.06
N ASN A 129 10.05 -5.20 -6.14
CA ASN A 129 9.28 -4.65 -7.23
C ASN A 129 9.55 -3.14 -7.35
N GLU A 130 10.07 -2.67 -8.47
CA GLU A 130 10.45 -1.27 -8.72
C GLU A 130 9.39 -0.25 -8.30
N ARG A 131 8.09 -0.55 -8.51
CA ARG A 131 7.01 0.34 -8.12
C ARG A 131 6.84 0.41 -6.61
N LEU A 132 6.96 -0.73 -5.93
CA LEU A 132 6.90 -0.79 -4.47
C LEU A 132 8.18 -0.22 -3.85
N GLU A 133 9.33 -0.42 -4.47
CA GLU A 133 10.60 0.19 -4.08
C GLU A 133 10.50 1.73 -4.09
N ARG A 134 9.91 2.34 -5.12
CA ARG A 134 9.64 3.78 -5.16
C ARG A 134 8.75 4.26 -4.02
N VAL A 135 7.70 3.49 -3.69
CA VAL A 135 6.88 3.81 -2.51
C VAL A 135 7.73 3.80 -1.24
N PHE A 136 8.60 2.81 -1.10
CA PHE A 136 9.48 2.71 0.05
C PHE A 136 10.55 3.82 0.07
N ASP A 137 11.05 4.28 -1.06
CA ASP A 137 12.04 5.35 -1.13
C ASP A 137 11.47 6.71 -0.74
N TYR A 138 10.34 7.07 -1.32
CA TYR A 138 9.81 8.43 -1.21
C TYR A 138 8.82 8.62 -0.06
N TRP A 139 8.17 7.53 0.42
CA TRP A 139 7.05 7.63 1.37
C TRP A 139 7.26 6.91 2.69
N LYS A 140 8.48 6.50 3.03
CA LYS A 140 8.81 5.74 4.26
C LYS A 140 8.04 6.16 5.51
N PRO A 141 7.98 7.46 5.88
CA PRO A 141 7.31 7.89 7.10
C PRO A 141 5.80 7.63 7.10
N TYR A 142 5.24 7.40 5.92
CA TYR A 142 3.80 7.28 5.68
C TYR A 142 3.38 5.89 5.23
N VAL A 143 4.32 4.92 5.12
CA VAL A 143 4.01 3.56 4.70
C VAL A 143 3.51 2.74 5.87
N TYR A 144 2.33 2.15 5.67
CA TYR A 144 1.71 1.21 6.58
C TYR A 144 1.50 -0.13 5.90
N ILE A 145 1.50 -1.21 6.69
CA ILE A 145 1.07 -2.52 6.28
C ILE A 145 -0.20 -2.89 7.06
N SER A 146 -1.30 -3.09 6.32
CA SER A 146 -2.51 -3.69 6.86
C SER A 146 -2.50 -5.18 6.55
N TYR A 147 -2.92 -6.02 7.49
CA TYR A 147 -2.92 -7.47 7.31
C TYR A 147 -4.17 -8.12 7.89
N LEU A 148 -4.60 -9.19 7.25
CA LEU A 148 -5.73 -10.00 7.64
C LEU A 148 -5.34 -11.47 7.61
N PRO A 149 -5.23 -12.14 8.77
CA PRO A 149 -4.97 -13.57 8.82
C PRO A 149 -6.13 -14.36 8.21
N ILE A 150 -5.80 -15.35 7.37
CA ILE A 150 -6.73 -16.30 6.76
C ILE A 150 -6.09 -17.69 6.88
N GLU A 151 -6.89 -18.69 7.30
CA GLU A 151 -6.37 -20.01 7.59
C GLU A 151 -6.13 -20.86 6.34
N GLU A 152 -6.96 -20.71 5.33
CA GLU A 152 -7.02 -21.58 4.16
C GLU A 152 -6.31 -20.93 2.96
N ASN A 153 -5.30 -21.61 2.39
CA ASN A 153 -4.51 -21.06 1.29
C ASN A 153 -5.33 -20.79 0.03
N ASP A 154 -6.30 -21.66 -0.29
CA ASP A 154 -7.19 -21.45 -1.44
C ASP A 154 -8.05 -20.19 -1.27
N VAL A 155 -8.49 -19.89 -0.05
CA VAL A 155 -9.22 -18.66 0.28
C VAL A 155 -8.30 -17.46 0.16
N ILE A 156 -7.05 -17.56 0.64
CA ILE A 156 -6.04 -16.49 0.51
C ILE A 156 -5.84 -16.11 -0.95
N ASP A 157 -5.65 -17.10 -1.84
CA ASP A 157 -5.44 -16.89 -3.27
C ASP A 157 -6.62 -16.16 -3.90
N LEU A 158 -7.81 -16.64 -3.58
CA LEU A 158 -9.03 -16.11 -4.14
C LEU A 158 -9.30 -14.67 -3.70
N VAL A 159 -9.11 -14.38 -2.41
CA VAL A 159 -9.28 -13.03 -1.84
C VAL A 159 -8.25 -12.06 -2.40
N GLU A 160 -6.98 -12.45 -2.54
CA GLU A 160 -5.96 -11.61 -3.16
C GLU A 160 -6.36 -11.20 -4.58
N GLN A 161 -6.72 -12.18 -5.41
CA GLN A 161 -7.11 -11.92 -6.80
C GLN A 161 -8.29 -10.96 -6.89
N GLN A 162 -9.31 -11.16 -6.06
CA GLN A 162 -10.50 -10.30 -6.05
C GLN A 162 -10.17 -8.88 -5.54
N LEU A 163 -9.35 -8.74 -4.52
CA LEU A 163 -8.90 -7.43 -4.05
C LEU A 163 -8.07 -6.69 -5.10
N ILE A 164 -7.14 -7.37 -5.78
CA ILE A 164 -6.37 -6.77 -6.87
C ILE A 164 -7.30 -6.31 -8.00
N MET A 165 -8.33 -7.08 -8.32
CA MET A 165 -9.31 -6.71 -9.34
C MET A 165 -10.17 -5.51 -8.92
N ALA A 166 -10.66 -5.50 -7.68
CA ALA A 166 -11.53 -4.45 -7.18
C ALA A 166 -10.80 -3.12 -6.97
N LEU A 167 -9.57 -3.17 -6.43
CA LEU A 167 -8.82 -1.98 -6.01
C LEU A 167 -7.83 -1.49 -7.07
N THR A 168 -7.44 -2.36 -8.01
CA THR A 168 -6.44 -2.08 -9.06
C THR A 168 -5.21 -1.32 -8.54
N PRO A 169 -4.49 -1.84 -7.52
CA PRO A 169 -3.44 -1.09 -6.86
C PRO A 169 -2.28 -0.80 -7.82
N PRO A 170 -1.70 0.41 -7.82
CA PRO A 170 -0.73 0.83 -8.84
C PRO A 170 0.59 0.06 -8.81
N CYS A 171 0.97 -0.53 -7.67
CA CYS A 171 2.20 -1.29 -7.55
C CYS A 171 2.06 -2.78 -7.90
N ASN A 172 0.85 -3.30 -8.09
CA ASN A 172 0.67 -4.67 -8.56
C ASN A 172 1.03 -4.76 -10.06
N LYS A 173 1.92 -5.70 -10.42
CA LYS A 173 2.33 -5.94 -11.82
C LYS A 173 1.39 -6.91 -12.54
N ALA A 174 0.81 -7.85 -11.81
CA ALA A 174 -0.06 -8.88 -12.36
C ALA A 174 -1.52 -8.62 -11.96
N TYR A 175 -2.38 -8.54 -12.97
CA TYR A 175 -3.82 -8.46 -12.77
C TYR A 175 -4.44 -9.75 -13.32
N PRO A 176 -5.35 -10.40 -12.57
CA PRO A 176 -5.95 -11.67 -12.98
C PRO A 176 -6.70 -11.58 -14.32
N SER A 177 -7.37 -10.44 -14.60
CA SER A 177 -8.09 -10.24 -15.83
C SER A 177 -7.22 -9.60 -16.94
N PRO A 178 -7.12 -10.26 -18.13
CA PRO A 178 -6.44 -9.66 -19.28
C PRO A 178 -7.07 -8.34 -19.75
N GLN A 179 -8.40 -8.19 -19.57
CA GLN A 179 -9.12 -6.97 -19.95
C GLN A 179 -8.74 -5.79 -19.06
N VAL A 180 -8.66 -6.01 -17.74
CA VAL A 180 -8.19 -4.99 -16.79
C VAL A 180 -6.75 -4.63 -17.09
N ARG A 181 -5.89 -5.62 -17.35
CA ARG A 181 -4.49 -5.40 -17.71
C ARG A 181 -4.34 -4.53 -18.96
N ARG A 182 -5.12 -4.77 -20.01
CA ARG A 182 -5.10 -3.94 -21.24
C ARG A 182 -5.54 -2.51 -20.97
N LYS A 183 -6.59 -2.30 -20.18
CA LYS A 183 -7.06 -0.95 -19.82
C LYS A 183 -5.99 -0.19 -19.04
N LEU A 184 -5.39 -0.81 -18.03
CA LEU A 184 -4.36 -0.18 -17.21
C LEU A 184 -3.10 0.16 -18.02
N SER A 185 -2.66 -0.73 -18.92
CA SER A 185 -1.49 -0.47 -19.77
C SER A 185 -1.72 0.70 -20.73
N ALA A 186 -2.93 0.94 -21.20
CA ALA A 186 -3.25 2.08 -22.05
C ALA A 186 -3.07 3.44 -21.35
N PHE A 187 -3.18 3.49 -20.01
CA PHE A 187 -3.01 4.70 -19.21
C PHE A 187 -1.59 4.86 -18.63
N GLN A 188 -0.75 3.84 -18.70
CA GLN A 188 0.61 3.88 -18.16
C GLN A 188 1.66 4.45 -19.14
N TYR A 189 1.27 4.73 -20.38
CA TYR A 189 2.15 5.22 -21.45
C TYR A 189 1.72 6.59 -22.02
N SER A 190 0.86 7.32 -21.28
CA SER A 190 0.47 8.69 -21.68
C SER A 190 1.16 9.73 -20.82
#